data_b0872d414e31bec825e3765d23f18d70
#
_entry.id   b0872d414e31bec825e3765d23f18d70
#
_cell.length_a   1.000
_cell.length_b   1.000
_cell.length_c   1.000
_cell.angle_alpha   90.00
_cell.angle_beta   90.00
_cell.angle_gamma   90.00
#
_symmetry.space_group_name_H-M   'P 1'
#
loop_
_entity.id
_entity.type
_entity.pdbx_description
1 polymer ?
#
loop_
_entity_poly.entity_id
_entity_poly.type
_entity_poly.pdbx_seq_one_letter_code
_entity_poly.pdbx_strand_id
1 'polypeptide(L)'
;MKFIIILFLVSSFIQGNSHSFKIGETLKYDAYFRGIHAANAKLKVIGKEKVNNYMTYHVEFTAKSKGMINYLFPINDKIDLWLSEDSLFTIKESLKISEGNYKKSRETIFNPKSNFAVSGLDTINIPRGTHSPYSLFYFFRNNEINRIDNTLNTIQGKKIVPLSIIIEENIKTEVPAGKFLCTRVEPIKTSDETFKNKSQMSILFSKDKNRYPVKIWLNMKYGSLVLELKSITN
;
A
#
# COMPACT_ATOMS: atom_id res chain seq x y z
N MET A 1 -14.32 -38.43 52.32
CA MET A 1 -13.33 -37.91 51.36
C MET A 1 -14.09 -37.24 50.22
N LYS A 2 -14.11 -35.88 50.19
CA LYS A 2 -14.78 -35.13 49.14
C LYS A 2 -13.72 -34.74 48.13
N PHE A 3 -13.82 -35.24 46.87
CA PHE A 3 -12.98 -34.82 45.76
C PHE A 3 -13.51 -33.50 45.20
N ILE A 4 -12.75 -32.44 45.31
CA ILE A 4 -13.01 -31.15 44.62
C ILE A 4 -12.36 -31.25 43.27
N ILE A 5 -13.18 -31.31 42.20
CA ILE A 5 -12.75 -31.20 40.82
C ILE A 5 -12.62 -29.71 40.51
N ILE A 6 -11.37 -29.22 40.42
CA ILE A 6 -11.06 -27.87 39.93
C ILE A 6 -11.08 -27.90 38.40
N LEU A 7 -12.14 -27.35 37.83
CA LEU A 7 -12.29 -27.20 36.38
C LEU A 7 -11.43 -25.98 35.95
N PHE A 8 -10.25 -26.24 35.38
CA PHE A 8 -9.44 -25.18 34.74
C PHE A 8 -10.09 -24.77 33.41
N LEU A 9 -10.82 -23.66 33.41
CA LEU A 9 -11.26 -23.00 32.19
C LEU A 9 -10.04 -22.35 31.52
N VAL A 10 -9.45 -23.06 30.56
CA VAL A 10 -8.45 -22.48 29.64
C VAL A 10 -9.20 -21.58 28.67
N SER A 11 -9.30 -20.31 28.97
CA SER A 11 -9.74 -19.30 28.00
C SER A 11 -8.66 -19.13 26.95
N SER A 12 -8.84 -19.79 25.80
CA SER A 12 -8.04 -19.57 24.61
C SER A 12 -8.28 -18.12 24.16
N PHE A 13 -7.39 -17.22 24.53
CA PHE A 13 -7.32 -15.92 23.90
C PHE A 13 -6.95 -16.15 22.44
N ILE A 14 -7.95 -16.11 21.56
CA ILE A 14 -7.72 -15.94 20.12
C ILE A 14 -7.14 -14.54 19.96
N GLN A 15 -5.81 -14.45 19.90
CA GLN A 15 -5.13 -13.24 19.47
C GLN A 15 -5.44 -13.04 17.98
N GLY A 16 -6.55 -12.36 17.71
CA GLY A 16 -6.83 -11.89 16.37
C GLY A 16 -5.70 -10.94 15.95
N ASN A 17 -5.05 -11.19 14.82
CA ASN A 17 -4.09 -10.29 14.23
C ASN A 17 -4.72 -8.91 14.08
N SER A 18 -4.41 -7.98 14.97
CA SER A 18 -4.91 -6.62 14.88
C SER A 18 -4.04 -5.85 13.89
N HIS A 19 -4.57 -5.63 12.69
CA HIS A 19 -3.92 -4.79 11.70
C HIS A 19 -3.89 -3.32 12.13
N SER A 20 -2.93 -2.56 11.60
CA SER A 20 -2.79 -1.11 11.85
C SER A 20 -3.91 -0.27 11.19
N PHE A 21 -4.89 -0.90 10.57
CA PHE A 21 -6.02 -0.26 9.90
C PHE A 21 -7.33 -0.97 10.24
N LYS A 22 -8.45 -0.28 9.98
CA LYS A 22 -9.80 -0.79 10.27
C LYS A 22 -10.67 -0.74 9.01
N ILE A 23 -11.68 -1.59 8.97
CA ILE A 23 -12.75 -1.50 7.96
C ILE A 23 -13.44 -0.15 8.11
N GLY A 24 -13.68 0.55 6.99
CA GLY A 24 -14.25 1.88 6.96
C GLY A 24 -13.22 3.01 7.02
N GLU A 25 -11.98 2.73 7.45
CA GLU A 25 -10.92 3.76 7.47
C GLU A 25 -10.79 4.44 6.11
N THR A 26 -10.78 5.76 6.14
CA THR A 26 -10.58 6.59 4.94
C THR A 26 -9.53 7.64 5.22
N LEU A 27 -8.45 7.61 4.45
CA LEU A 27 -7.37 8.60 4.46
C LEU A 27 -7.53 9.48 3.22
N LYS A 28 -7.66 10.79 3.40
CA LYS A 28 -7.75 11.75 2.29
C LYS A 28 -6.45 12.53 2.19
N TYR A 29 -6.04 12.80 0.97
CA TYR A 29 -4.79 13.49 0.66
C TYR A 29 -5.03 14.66 -0.28
N ASP A 30 -4.29 15.76 -0.04
CA ASP A 30 -4.02 16.77 -1.06
C ASP A 30 -2.76 16.35 -1.82
N ALA A 31 -2.82 16.35 -3.15
CA ALA A 31 -1.73 15.94 -4.02
C ALA A 31 -1.15 17.15 -4.76
N TYR A 32 0.14 17.36 -4.63
CA TYR A 32 0.87 18.49 -5.19
C TYR A 32 1.85 18.02 -6.26
N PHE A 33 1.81 18.66 -7.42
CA PHE A 33 2.80 18.48 -8.47
C PHE A 33 3.61 19.77 -8.61
N ARG A 34 4.93 19.69 -8.39
CA ARG A 34 5.83 20.87 -8.35
C ARG A 34 5.31 21.99 -7.44
N GLY A 35 4.72 21.66 -6.29
CA GLY A 35 4.17 22.60 -5.33
C GLY A 35 2.75 23.15 -5.65
N ILE A 36 2.19 22.80 -6.80
CA ILE A 36 0.83 23.20 -7.17
C ILE A 36 -0.15 22.10 -6.75
N HIS A 37 -1.25 22.46 -6.06
CA HIS A 37 -2.31 21.51 -5.71
C HIS A 37 -2.98 20.98 -6.99
N ALA A 38 -2.62 19.74 -7.35
CA ALA A 38 -2.97 19.15 -8.64
C ALA A 38 -4.18 18.21 -8.57
N ALA A 39 -4.33 17.49 -7.45
CA ALA A 39 -5.36 16.46 -7.32
C ALA A 39 -5.74 16.24 -5.84
N ASN A 40 -6.87 15.58 -5.64
CA ASN A 40 -7.24 14.95 -4.37
C ASN A 40 -7.09 13.43 -4.53
N ALA A 41 -6.53 12.78 -3.49
CA ALA A 41 -6.45 11.34 -3.45
C ALA A 41 -7.12 10.78 -2.20
N LYS A 42 -7.53 9.52 -2.26
CA LYS A 42 -8.19 8.83 -1.15
C LYS A 42 -7.73 7.39 -1.11
N LEU A 43 -7.42 6.91 0.07
CA LEU A 43 -7.15 5.52 0.39
C LEU A 43 -8.22 5.05 1.37
N LYS A 44 -8.97 3.98 1.03
CA LYS A 44 -10.10 3.52 1.82
C LYS A 44 -10.06 2.00 2.01
N VAL A 45 -10.31 1.53 3.23
CA VAL A 45 -10.58 0.12 3.52
C VAL A 45 -12.07 -0.11 3.40
N ILE A 46 -12.50 -0.76 2.32
CA ILE A 46 -13.92 -0.93 1.98
C ILE A 46 -14.57 -1.96 2.90
N GLY A 47 -13.94 -3.13 3.08
CA GLY A 47 -14.51 -4.24 3.82
C GLY A 47 -13.68 -5.51 3.70
N LYS A 48 -14.31 -6.62 4.08
CA LYS A 48 -13.78 -7.96 3.84
C LYS A 48 -14.69 -8.71 2.88
N GLU A 49 -14.06 -9.46 1.98
CA GLU A 49 -14.77 -10.38 1.08
C GLU A 49 -13.90 -11.58 0.68
N LYS A 50 -14.53 -12.65 0.23
CA LYS A 50 -13.83 -13.84 -0.20
C LYS A 50 -13.48 -13.75 -1.69
N VAL A 51 -12.19 -13.84 -2.01
CA VAL A 51 -11.67 -13.87 -3.39
C VAL A 51 -10.77 -15.09 -3.55
N ASN A 52 -11.04 -15.94 -4.53
CA ASN A 52 -10.24 -17.14 -4.84
C ASN A 52 -9.90 -18.00 -3.60
N ASN A 53 -10.89 -18.28 -2.76
CA ASN A 53 -10.76 -19.04 -1.49
C ASN A 53 -9.95 -18.36 -0.38
N TYR A 54 -9.53 -17.09 -0.54
CA TYR A 54 -8.92 -16.29 0.51
C TYR A 54 -9.94 -15.31 1.09
N MET A 55 -9.97 -15.15 2.42
CA MET A 55 -10.57 -13.96 3.02
C MET A 55 -9.63 -12.79 2.78
N THR A 56 -10.16 -11.70 2.26
CA THR A 56 -9.38 -10.56 1.85
C THR A 56 -9.94 -9.26 2.41
N TYR A 57 -9.05 -8.29 2.65
CA TYR A 57 -9.43 -6.88 2.78
C TYR A 57 -9.51 -6.27 1.38
N HIS A 58 -10.66 -5.70 1.04
CA HIS A 58 -10.80 -4.86 -0.14
C HIS A 58 -10.40 -3.43 0.21
N VAL A 59 -9.38 -2.92 -0.44
CA VAL A 59 -8.91 -1.54 -0.30
C VAL A 59 -8.95 -0.83 -1.64
N GLU A 60 -9.35 0.43 -1.60
CA GLU A 60 -9.51 1.29 -2.76
C GLU A 60 -8.58 2.51 -2.65
N PHE A 61 -7.81 2.76 -3.69
CA PHE A 61 -7.14 4.02 -3.90
C PHE A 61 -7.78 4.75 -5.07
N THR A 62 -8.07 6.06 -4.89
CA THR A 62 -8.57 6.92 -5.96
C THR A 62 -7.77 8.21 -6.00
N ALA A 63 -7.51 8.74 -7.21
CA ALA A 63 -6.94 10.06 -7.41
C ALA A 63 -7.73 10.81 -8.49
N LYS A 64 -8.05 12.09 -8.25
CA LYS A 64 -8.79 12.92 -9.18
C LYS A 64 -8.20 14.32 -9.22
N SER A 65 -7.85 14.79 -10.43
CA SER A 65 -7.37 16.15 -10.64
C SER A 65 -8.41 17.19 -10.24
N LYS A 66 -7.96 18.41 -9.91
CA LYS A 66 -8.78 19.51 -9.43
C LYS A 66 -8.45 20.82 -10.15
N GLY A 67 -9.45 21.72 -10.18
CA GLY A 67 -9.26 23.08 -10.66
C GLY A 67 -8.71 23.15 -12.10
N MET A 68 -7.81 24.07 -12.35
CA MET A 68 -7.21 24.28 -13.68
C MET A 68 -6.42 23.06 -14.17
N ILE A 69 -5.82 22.29 -13.26
CA ILE A 69 -5.08 21.07 -13.64
C ILE A 69 -5.99 20.07 -14.34
N ASN A 70 -7.27 19.99 -13.93
CA ASN A 70 -8.23 19.09 -14.57
C ASN A 70 -8.50 19.43 -16.05
N TYR A 71 -8.31 20.67 -16.48
CA TYR A 71 -8.42 21.06 -17.89
C TYR A 71 -7.13 20.77 -18.67
N LEU A 72 -5.96 20.92 -18.03
CA LEU A 72 -4.67 20.74 -18.68
C LEU A 72 -4.23 19.28 -18.71
N PHE A 73 -4.47 18.58 -17.62
CA PHE A 73 -4.06 17.17 -17.44
C PHE A 73 -5.07 16.46 -16.52
N PRO A 74 -6.22 16.02 -17.06
CA PRO A 74 -7.24 15.34 -16.26
C PRO A 74 -6.71 14.00 -15.72
N ILE A 75 -6.85 13.79 -14.40
CA ILE A 75 -6.53 12.54 -13.71
C ILE A 75 -7.82 11.98 -13.11
N ASN A 76 -8.08 10.70 -13.33
CA ASN A 76 -9.19 9.98 -12.73
C ASN A 76 -8.80 8.50 -12.58
N ASP A 77 -8.04 8.21 -11.52
CA ASP A 77 -7.50 6.89 -11.26
C ASP A 77 -8.29 6.18 -10.19
N LYS A 78 -8.46 4.89 -10.39
CA LYS A 78 -9.01 3.97 -9.41
C LYS A 78 -8.20 2.68 -9.38
N ILE A 79 -7.77 2.29 -8.19
CA ILE A 79 -7.05 1.06 -7.93
C ILE A 79 -7.77 0.31 -6.81
N ASP A 80 -8.23 -0.89 -7.10
CA ASP A 80 -8.81 -1.80 -6.14
C ASP A 80 -7.83 -2.93 -5.86
N LEU A 81 -7.59 -3.24 -4.59
CA LEU A 81 -6.73 -4.32 -4.13
C LEU A 81 -7.52 -5.22 -3.18
N TRP A 82 -7.31 -6.52 -3.33
CA TRP A 82 -7.78 -7.54 -2.40
C TRP A 82 -6.55 -8.19 -1.75
N LEU A 83 -6.34 -7.87 -0.48
CA LEU A 83 -5.18 -8.30 0.31
C LEU A 83 -5.61 -9.44 1.23
N SER A 84 -4.87 -10.55 1.27
CA SER A 84 -5.16 -11.66 2.18
C SER A 84 -5.20 -11.18 3.63
N GLU A 85 -6.15 -11.70 4.41
CA GLU A 85 -6.37 -11.26 5.80
C GLU A 85 -5.17 -11.56 6.71
N ASP A 86 -4.48 -12.66 6.47
CA ASP A 86 -3.39 -13.16 7.31
C ASP A 86 -2.04 -12.46 7.07
N SER A 87 -1.69 -12.22 5.82
CA SER A 87 -0.34 -11.80 5.43
C SER A 87 -0.29 -10.55 4.55
N LEU A 88 -1.46 -9.99 4.18
CA LEU A 88 -1.62 -8.83 3.30
C LEU A 88 -0.97 -9.02 1.92
N PHE A 89 -0.77 -10.26 1.48
CA PHE A 89 -0.40 -10.52 0.10
C PHE A 89 -1.52 -10.14 -0.86
N THR A 90 -1.14 -9.62 -2.02
CA THR A 90 -2.12 -9.32 -3.06
C THR A 90 -2.74 -10.62 -3.59
N ILE A 91 -4.06 -10.73 -3.56
CA ILE A 91 -4.82 -11.83 -4.18
C ILE A 91 -5.40 -11.37 -5.51
N LYS A 92 -5.83 -10.12 -5.57
CA LYS A 92 -6.36 -9.51 -6.79
C LYS A 92 -6.03 -8.02 -6.82
N GLU A 93 -5.75 -7.50 -8.00
CA GLU A 93 -5.56 -6.08 -8.29
C GLU A 93 -6.40 -5.70 -9.50
N SER A 94 -7.12 -4.59 -9.42
CA SER A 94 -7.81 -3.97 -10.56
C SER A 94 -7.36 -2.53 -10.70
N LEU A 95 -6.79 -2.18 -11.85
CA LEU A 95 -6.32 -0.84 -12.18
C LEU A 95 -7.22 -0.22 -13.24
N LYS A 96 -7.68 1.00 -12.98
CA LYS A 96 -8.32 1.88 -13.95
C LYS A 96 -7.62 3.23 -13.86
N ILE A 97 -6.65 3.45 -14.74
CA ILE A 97 -5.82 4.66 -14.79
C ILE A 97 -6.28 5.50 -15.95
N SER A 98 -6.49 6.78 -15.71
CA SER A 98 -6.83 7.79 -16.74
C SER A 98 -6.10 9.08 -16.42
N GLU A 99 -4.97 9.32 -17.11
CA GLU A 99 -4.08 10.47 -16.91
C GLU A 99 -3.84 11.17 -18.25
N GLY A 100 -4.48 12.32 -18.46
CA GLY A 100 -4.47 13.00 -19.75
C GLY A 100 -5.01 12.09 -20.85
N ASN A 101 -4.17 11.83 -21.87
CA ASN A 101 -4.48 10.91 -22.97
C ASN A 101 -4.14 9.44 -22.67
N TYR A 102 -3.45 9.17 -21.56
CA TYR A 102 -3.08 7.82 -21.16
C TYR A 102 -4.26 7.14 -20.46
N LYS A 103 -4.68 6.00 -20.99
CA LYS A 103 -5.71 5.15 -20.37
C LYS A 103 -5.21 3.73 -20.25
N LYS A 104 -5.40 3.13 -19.07
CA LYS A 104 -5.05 1.74 -18.80
C LYS A 104 -6.10 1.10 -17.93
N SER A 105 -6.61 -0.06 -18.35
CA SER A 105 -7.41 -0.93 -17.50
C SER A 105 -6.74 -2.30 -17.45
N ARG A 106 -6.53 -2.83 -16.26
CA ARG A 106 -5.89 -4.13 -16.07
C ARG A 106 -6.42 -4.78 -14.79
N GLU A 107 -6.71 -6.05 -14.89
CA GLU A 107 -6.94 -6.92 -13.74
C GLU A 107 -5.80 -7.94 -13.65
N THR A 108 -5.33 -8.20 -12.44
CA THR A 108 -4.30 -9.22 -12.16
C THR A 108 -4.76 -10.04 -10.97
N ILE A 109 -4.78 -11.36 -11.14
CA ILE A 109 -5.08 -12.33 -10.10
C ILE A 109 -3.79 -13.00 -9.67
N PHE A 110 -3.51 -13.02 -8.38
CA PHE A 110 -2.32 -13.62 -7.80
C PHE A 110 -2.69 -14.95 -7.14
N ASN A 111 -1.86 -15.95 -7.37
CA ASN A 111 -1.94 -17.23 -6.66
C ASN A 111 -0.65 -17.46 -5.85
N PRO A 112 -0.59 -16.98 -4.59
CA PRO A 112 0.62 -17.09 -3.78
C PRO A 112 1.02 -18.52 -3.44
N LYS A 113 0.05 -19.48 -3.43
CA LYS A 113 0.33 -20.89 -3.17
C LYS A 113 1.01 -21.58 -4.34
N SER A 114 0.68 -21.18 -5.56
CA SER A 114 1.19 -21.78 -6.79
C SER A 114 2.24 -20.92 -7.47
N ASN A 115 2.64 -19.81 -6.85
CA ASN A 115 3.72 -18.91 -7.30
C ASN A 115 3.51 -18.37 -8.73
N PHE A 116 2.28 -18.03 -9.08
CA PHE A 116 2.00 -17.34 -10.35
C PHE A 116 0.96 -16.23 -10.21
N ALA A 117 0.96 -15.32 -11.17
CA ALA A 117 -0.08 -14.31 -11.36
C ALA A 117 -0.60 -14.38 -12.79
N VAL A 118 -1.89 -14.09 -12.97
CA VAL A 118 -2.57 -14.02 -14.27
C VAL A 118 -3.00 -12.60 -14.54
N SER A 119 -2.61 -12.03 -15.67
CA SER A 119 -2.98 -10.69 -16.09
C SER A 119 -3.41 -10.70 -17.55
N GLY A 120 -4.71 -10.62 -17.81
CA GLY A 120 -5.30 -10.85 -19.13
C GLY A 120 -5.02 -12.30 -19.58
N LEU A 121 -4.34 -12.46 -20.72
CA LEU A 121 -3.94 -13.77 -21.27
C LEU A 121 -2.55 -14.25 -20.78
N ASP A 122 -1.84 -13.43 -20.00
CA ASP A 122 -0.49 -13.73 -19.56
C ASP A 122 -0.49 -14.42 -18.19
N THR A 123 0.27 -15.51 -18.10
CA THR A 123 0.66 -16.15 -16.83
C THR A 123 2.10 -15.79 -16.53
N ILE A 124 2.36 -15.29 -15.32
CA ILE A 124 3.65 -14.78 -14.88
C ILE A 124 4.06 -15.57 -13.64
N ASN A 125 5.22 -16.23 -13.69
CA ASN A 125 5.79 -16.86 -12.50
C ASN A 125 6.26 -15.79 -11.54
N ILE A 126 5.79 -15.87 -10.29
CA ILE A 126 6.12 -14.90 -9.23
C ILE A 126 6.77 -15.65 -8.05
N PRO A 127 7.87 -15.15 -7.48
CA PRO A 127 8.39 -15.65 -6.21
C PRO A 127 7.35 -15.53 -5.10
N ARG A 128 7.43 -16.42 -4.12
CA ARG A 128 6.60 -16.32 -2.92
C ARG A 128 6.83 -14.96 -2.24
N GLY A 129 5.76 -14.33 -1.78
CA GLY A 129 5.85 -13.01 -1.14
C GLY A 129 5.97 -11.85 -2.14
N THR A 130 5.67 -12.06 -3.43
CA THR A 130 5.61 -10.97 -4.41
C THR A 130 4.41 -10.07 -4.14
N HIS A 131 4.67 -8.77 -4.07
CA HIS A 131 3.67 -7.73 -3.85
C HIS A 131 3.32 -7.00 -5.15
N SER A 132 2.10 -6.47 -5.23
CA SER A 132 1.79 -5.36 -6.12
C SER A 132 2.49 -4.09 -5.58
N PRO A 133 2.95 -3.16 -6.41
CA PRO A 133 3.51 -1.88 -5.94
C PRO A 133 2.56 -1.13 -4.99
N TYR A 134 1.25 -1.25 -5.21
CA TYR A 134 0.23 -0.58 -4.40
C TYR A 134 -0.05 -1.28 -3.06
N SER A 135 0.15 -2.60 -2.98
CA SER A 135 -0.03 -3.35 -1.73
C SER A 135 1.06 -3.07 -0.70
N LEU A 136 2.22 -2.57 -1.14
CA LEU A 136 3.33 -2.22 -0.25
C LEU A 136 2.93 -1.20 0.82
N PHE A 137 1.97 -0.30 0.56
CA PHE A 137 1.46 0.64 1.56
C PHE A 137 0.88 -0.07 2.78
N TYR A 138 0.05 -1.09 2.57
CA TYR A 138 -0.54 -1.87 3.66
C TYR A 138 0.44 -2.85 4.27
N PHE A 139 1.33 -3.42 3.47
CA PHE A 139 2.40 -4.28 3.96
C PHE A 139 3.30 -3.53 4.95
N PHE A 140 3.79 -2.34 4.61
CA PHE A 140 4.63 -1.53 5.49
C PHE A 140 3.87 -1.00 6.72
N ARG A 141 2.58 -0.73 6.61
CA ARG A 141 1.75 -0.34 7.76
C ARG A 141 1.64 -1.45 8.80
N ASN A 142 1.55 -2.69 8.37
CA ASN A 142 1.22 -3.80 9.27
C ASN A 142 2.46 -4.50 9.85
N ASN A 143 3.59 -4.43 9.17
CA ASN A 143 4.82 -5.08 9.61
C ASN A 143 5.71 -4.12 10.39
N GLU A 144 6.48 -4.66 11.34
CA GLU A 144 7.56 -3.89 11.95
C GLU A 144 8.63 -3.67 10.88
N ILE A 145 8.73 -2.44 10.40
CA ILE A 145 9.56 -2.07 9.25
C ILE A 145 11.01 -2.50 9.45
N ASN A 146 11.52 -2.42 10.69
CA ASN A 146 12.89 -2.82 11.05
C ASN A 146 13.15 -4.34 11.01
N ARG A 147 12.10 -5.14 10.87
CA ARG A 147 12.18 -6.62 10.79
C ARG A 147 11.88 -7.15 9.38
N ILE A 148 11.69 -6.26 8.42
CA ILE A 148 11.47 -6.66 7.03
C ILE A 148 12.82 -7.13 6.47
N ASP A 149 12.86 -8.36 5.94
CA ASP A 149 13.98 -8.81 5.15
C ASP A 149 14.30 -7.80 4.04
N ASN A 150 15.57 -7.44 3.89
CA ASN A 150 16.01 -6.34 3.03
C ASN A 150 15.66 -6.52 1.55
N THR A 151 15.02 -7.63 1.17
CA THR A 151 14.61 -7.91 -0.22
C THR A 151 13.13 -8.26 -0.30
N LEU A 152 12.37 -7.42 -1.01
CA LEU A 152 10.99 -7.67 -1.38
C LEU A 152 10.89 -7.83 -2.90
N ASN A 153 9.97 -8.66 -3.37
CA ASN A 153 9.67 -8.74 -4.79
C ASN A 153 8.38 -7.99 -5.10
N THR A 154 8.40 -7.21 -6.18
CA THR A 154 7.20 -6.57 -6.72
C THR A 154 7.03 -6.91 -8.20
N ILE A 155 5.79 -6.95 -8.66
CA ILE A 155 5.47 -7.15 -10.07
C ILE A 155 5.20 -5.81 -10.75
N GLN A 156 5.95 -5.51 -11.81
CA GLN A 156 5.74 -4.31 -12.64
C GLN A 156 5.47 -4.74 -14.11
N GLY A 157 4.20 -4.68 -14.51
CA GLY A 157 3.80 -5.26 -15.78
C GLY A 157 3.95 -6.79 -15.76
N LYS A 158 4.86 -7.32 -16.58
CA LYS A 158 5.19 -8.76 -16.65
C LYS A 158 6.54 -9.09 -15.97
N LYS A 159 7.21 -8.10 -15.38
CA LYS A 159 8.54 -8.26 -14.78
C LYS A 159 8.47 -8.34 -13.27
N ILE A 160 9.25 -9.22 -12.69
CA ILE A 160 9.53 -9.23 -11.26
C ILE A 160 10.69 -8.28 -11.01
N VAL A 161 10.49 -7.38 -10.07
CA VAL A 161 11.47 -6.37 -9.68
C VAL A 161 11.80 -6.58 -8.20
N PRO A 162 13.00 -7.02 -7.87
CA PRO A 162 13.46 -7.09 -6.48
C PRO A 162 13.70 -5.67 -5.96
N LEU A 163 13.31 -5.43 -4.72
CA LEU A 163 13.43 -4.16 -4.02
C LEU A 163 14.27 -4.34 -2.76
N SER A 164 15.19 -3.42 -2.52
CA SER A 164 15.77 -3.17 -1.19
C SER A 164 15.02 -2.04 -0.52
N ILE A 165 15.00 -2.03 0.81
CA ILE A 165 14.29 -1.02 1.59
C ILE A 165 15.29 -0.17 2.36
N ILE A 166 15.23 1.14 2.16
CA ILE A 166 15.94 2.13 2.98
C ILE A 166 14.97 2.64 4.04
N ILE A 167 15.44 2.70 5.28
CA ILE A 167 14.67 3.14 6.43
C ILE A 167 15.40 4.29 7.11
N GLU A 168 14.67 5.37 7.40
CA GLU A 168 15.15 6.50 8.18
C GLU A 168 14.12 6.83 9.26
N GLU A 169 14.56 6.85 10.51
CA GLU A 169 13.66 7.03 11.65
C GLU A 169 13.64 8.46 12.18
N ASN A 170 12.60 8.74 13.00
CA ASN A 170 12.47 9.96 13.81
C ASN A 170 12.34 11.25 12.98
N ILE A 171 11.74 11.16 11.80
CA ILE A 171 11.47 12.33 10.96
C ILE A 171 10.23 13.05 11.47
N LYS A 172 10.38 14.31 11.85
CA LYS A 172 9.27 15.19 12.17
C LYS A 172 8.70 15.78 10.90
N THR A 173 7.39 15.71 10.72
CA THR A 173 6.70 16.29 9.56
C THR A 173 5.40 16.94 9.99
N GLU A 174 4.99 17.94 9.22
CA GLU A 174 3.71 18.62 9.36
C GLU A 174 2.97 18.55 8.03
N VAL A 175 1.70 18.18 8.10
CA VAL A 175 0.77 18.05 6.96
C VAL A 175 -0.59 18.60 7.39
N PRO A 176 -1.58 18.82 6.50
CA PRO A 176 -2.89 19.33 6.89
C PRO A 176 -3.60 18.54 8.00
N ALA A 177 -3.34 17.23 8.12
CA ALA A 177 -3.89 16.40 9.20
C ALA A 177 -3.21 16.61 10.57
N GLY A 178 -2.08 17.36 10.65
CA GLY A 178 -1.37 17.65 11.89
C GLY A 178 0.13 17.37 11.83
N LYS A 179 0.74 17.30 13.03
CA LYS A 179 2.17 17.04 13.23
C LYS A 179 2.40 15.59 13.61
N PHE A 180 3.38 14.96 12.96
CA PHE A 180 3.70 13.54 13.14
C PHE A 180 5.19 13.33 13.34
N LEU A 181 5.52 12.35 14.18
CA LEU A 181 6.83 11.71 14.19
C LEU A 181 6.73 10.47 13.31
N CYS A 182 7.61 10.34 12.33
CA CYS A 182 7.51 9.35 11.26
C CYS A 182 8.78 8.51 11.11
N THR A 183 8.60 7.38 10.45
CA THR A 183 9.65 6.56 9.84
C THR A 183 9.49 6.68 8.32
N ARG A 184 10.58 7.03 7.62
CA ARG A 184 10.64 7.01 6.15
C ARG A 184 10.94 5.60 5.66
N VAL A 185 10.24 5.18 4.63
CA VAL A 185 10.46 3.92 3.92
C VAL A 185 10.62 4.22 2.45
N GLU A 186 11.74 3.81 1.89
CA GLU A 186 12.05 3.98 0.47
C GLU A 186 12.37 2.62 -0.16
N PRO A 187 11.45 2.03 -0.93
CA PRO A 187 11.76 0.85 -1.74
C PRO A 187 12.59 1.27 -2.96
N ILE A 188 13.77 0.70 -3.11
CA ILE A 188 14.67 0.90 -4.23
C ILE A 188 14.89 -0.39 -5.01
N LYS A 189 15.04 -0.29 -6.34
CA LYS A 189 15.35 -1.45 -7.17
C LYS A 189 16.77 -1.93 -6.90
N THR A 190 16.93 -3.23 -6.67
CA THR A 190 18.24 -3.86 -6.44
C THR A 190 19.08 -4.05 -7.72
N SER A 191 18.45 -4.02 -8.89
CA SER A 191 19.10 -4.36 -10.18
C SER A 191 19.92 -3.25 -10.81
N ASP A 192 19.99 -2.07 -10.20
CA ASP A 192 20.73 -0.95 -10.76
C ASP A 192 22.04 -0.74 -10.01
N GLU A 193 23.12 -1.24 -10.56
CA GLU A 193 24.50 -1.13 -10.06
C GLU A 193 25.07 0.31 -10.00
N THR A 194 24.30 1.30 -10.37
CA THR A 194 24.71 2.70 -10.26
C THR A 194 23.83 3.44 -9.27
N PHE A 195 24.46 4.05 -8.25
CA PHE A 195 23.87 4.98 -7.27
C PHE A 195 23.06 6.16 -7.85
N LYS A 196 22.68 6.10 -9.13
CA LYS A 196 21.89 7.11 -9.84
C LYS A 196 20.39 6.92 -9.81
N ASN A 197 19.91 5.77 -9.29
CA ASN A 197 18.47 5.52 -9.27
C ASN A 197 17.84 6.10 -8.00
N LYS A 198 17.31 7.32 -8.17
CA LYS A 198 16.42 7.90 -7.17
C LYS A 198 15.26 6.94 -6.96
N SER A 199 14.91 6.65 -5.72
CA SER A 199 13.69 5.93 -5.37
C SER A 199 12.51 6.50 -6.16
N GLN A 200 11.71 5.63 -6.75
CA GLN A 200 10.49 6.06 -7.43
C GLN A 200 9.40 6.46 -6.42
N MET A 201 9.52 5.98 -5.19
CA MET A 201 8.56 6.22 -4.11
C MET A 201 9.28 6.37 -2.78
N SER A 202 8.83 7.32 -1.95
CA SER A 202 9.22 7.45 -0.54
C SER A 202 7.96 7.71 0.29
N ILE A 203 7.83 7.06 1.44
CA ILE A 203 6.65 7.17 2.29
C ILE A 203 7.08 7.46 3.71
N LEU A 204 6.46 8.47 4.35
CA LEU A 204 6.53 8.69 5.79
C LEU A 204 5.35 8.00 6.48
N PHE A 205 5.63 7.00 7.29
CA PHE A 205 4.64 6.36 8.15
C PHE A 205 4.72 6.95 9.55
N SER A 206 3.56 7.29 10.16
CA SER A 206 3.52 7.72 11.56
C SER A 206 4.02 6.63 12.49
N LYS A 207 4.70 7.01 13.59
CA LYS A 207 5.26 6.05 14.57
C LYS A 207 4.22 5.54 15.58
N ASP A 208 2.98 6.03 15.51
CA ASP A 208 1.89 5.51 16.34
C ASP A 208 1.42 4.12 15.86
N LYS A 209 0.52 3.49 16.64
CA LYS A 209 0.00 2.14 16.35
C LYS A 209 -0.72 2.00 15.01
N ASN A 210 -1.23 3.10 14.45
CA ASN A 210 -1.99 3.08 13.19
C ASN A 210 -1.08 3.16 11.97
N ARG A 211 0.18 3.65 12.13
CA ARG A 211 1.18 3.77 11.06
C ARG A 211 0.59 4.37 9.78
N TYR A 212 -0.06 5.52 9.92
CA TYR A 212 -0.64 6.22 8.78
C TYR A 212 0.43 6.61 7.76
N PRO A 213 0.24 6.38 6.46
CA PRO A 213 1.08 6.97 5.42
C PRO A 213 0.80 8.48 5.35
N VAL A 214 1.60 9.25 6.11
CA VAL A 214 1.38 10.69 6.35
C VAL A 214 1.76 11.53 5.14
N LYS A 215 2.87 11.17 4.48
CA LYS A 215 3.37 11.88 3.30
C LYS A 215 4.00 10.90 2.33
N ILE A 216 3.68 11.04 1.05
CA ILE A 216 4.10 10.12 -0.01
C ILE A 216 4.70 10.95 -1.13
N TRP A 217 5.92 10.62 -1.55
CA TRP A 217 6.56 11.16 -2.74
C TRP A 217 6.59 10.10 -3.83
N LEU A 218 6.16 10.48 -5.02
CA LEU A 218 6.25 9.68 -6.23
C LEU A 218 7.11 10.44 -7.23
N ASN A 219 8.32 9.94 -7.49
CA ASN A 219 9.22 10.53 -8.46
C ASN A 219 8.84 10.05 -9.85
N MET A 220 8.45 10.98 -10.71
CA MET A 220 8.07 10.74 -12.10
C MET A 220 9.06 11.38 -13.05
N LYS A 221 9.02 10.98 -14.34
CA LYS A 221 9.93 11.51 -15.38
C LYS A 221 9.99 13.03 -15.45
N TYR A 222 8.87 13.71 -15.17
CA TYR A 222 8.74 15.16 -15.34
C TYR A 222 8.61 15.95 -14.03
N GLY A 223 8.82 15.31 -12.88
CA GLY A 223 8.74 15.95 -11.57
C GLY A 223 8.25 14.98 -10.48
N SER A 224 8.11 15.50 -9.28
CA SER A 224 7.62 14.73 -8.14
C SER A 224 6.16 15.07 -7.85
N LEU A 225 5.35 14.07 -7.63
CA LEU A 225 4.03 14.17 -7.04
C LEU A 225 4.17 13.93 -5.53
N VAL A 226 3.64 14.84 -4.73
CA VAL A 226 3.66 14.75 -3.26
C VAL A 226 2.22 14.69 -2.76
N LEU A 227 1.88 13.61 -2.05
CA LEU A 227 0.59 13.48 -1.37
C LEU A 227 0.80 13.77 0.10
N GLU A 228 -0.01 14.68 0.65
CA GLU A 228 -0.01 15.06 2.06
C GLU A 228 -1.32 14.68 2.71
N LEU A 229 -1.25 13.94 3.82
CA LEU A 229 -2.43 13.50 4.55
C LEU A 229 -3.22 14.72 5.04
N LYS A 230 -4.48 14.81 4.62
CA LYS A 230 -5.38 15.91 4.93
C LYS A 230 -6.34 15.59 6.07
N SER A 231 -6.89 14.38 6.05
CA SER A 231 -7.82 13.94 7.10
C SER A 231 -7.90 12.43 7.18
N ILE A 232 -8.25 11.96 8.37
CA ILE A 232 -8.47 10.55 8.72
C ILE A 232 -9.92 10.44 9.19
N THR A 233 -10.64 9.45 8.66
CA THR A 233 -11.98 9.08 9.12
C THR A 233 -12.00 7.57 9.34
N ASN A 234 -12.52 7.16 10.50
CA ASN A 234 -12.67 5.77 10.92
C ASN A 234 -14.14 5.38 11.01
#